data_28d5308c429341f5e363118972dae140
#
_entry.id   28d5308c429341f5e363118972dae140
#
_cell.length_a   1.000
_cell.length_b   1.000
_cell.length_c   1.000
_cell.angle_alpha   90.00
_cell.angle_beta   90.00
_cell.angle_gamma   90.00
#
_symmetry.space_group_name_H-M   'P 1'
#
loop_
_entity.id
_entity.type
_entity.pdbx_description
1 polymer ?
#
loop_
_entity_poly.entity_id
_entity_poly.type
_entity_poly.pdbx_seq_one_letter_code
_entity_poly.pdbx_strand_id
1 'polypeptide(L)'
;MLNKKNRYANKNIIHTINELVSRFSNLLAIAGSIFAIFVLLMQIRSINAYNFYIANYGKIINIITICFIFILLEQIRIAPRKLYIIVPIIQIIGLILINFLSKKYYNIYSYRIAWTIAGSILFFLIIVINWLRLSYSKFTLYQLIIASFVFVITLGSLLLYLPLSTVKGNMHFIDALFTATSAVCVTGLTVIDISKELTLFGRIVLITLIQIGGLGIMSISAIVLLFSVSKGSVRDRIRTLEMFNTQNKDIIQSTIKVIFLATFLIELAGAISLFTVIKNDAGGVGEKIFSSLFHSISAFCNAGFSLYANSLHRFSNNITVSVTIGLLIILGGIGYPVLLTVFFAIKNKIMGKRYIIDTQTTIVLFTTVILLLFGFLFIFFNEYNGVLKDLSLREKILISAFQSISPRTGGYETISYNSMNSVTIGIIVFLMFVGASPSGTGGGVKTTTLFVFVSSIITAISNRPFIVVRGRKIKESAVNKSVAIFTLAIAISAFAALLIFYIDGYKTMTPVLFESVSALSTTGLSLGITPSLSIWSKIIVMILMFIGRVGYLTLFMSVGSIDKGRYGLIDLPTSDVTIG
;
A
#
# COMPACT_ATOMS: atom_id res chain seq x y z
N MET A 1 14.09 -58.18 -10.36
CA MET A 1 13.84 -57.22 -9.28
C MET A 1 14.97 -56.20 -9.05
N LEU A 2 16.22 -56.55 -9.23
CA LEU A 2 17.39 -55.66 -9.03
C LEU A 2 17.43 -54.44 -9.97
N ASN A 3 16.99 -54.56 -11.21
CA ASN A 3 17.00 -53.44 -12.18
C ASN A 3 15.97 -52.33 -11.91
N LYS A 4 14.88 -52.61 -11.19
CA LYS A 4 13.91 -51.61 -10.75
C LYS A 4 14.41 -50.80 -9.55
N LYS A 5 15.11 -51.42 -8.61
CA LYS A 5 15.68 -50.76 -7.42
C LYS A 5 16.77 -49.73 -7.80
N ASN A 6 17.64 -50.09 -8.77
CA ASN A 6 18.68 -49.17 -9.25
C ASN A 6 18.09 -47.97 -10.04
N ARG A 7 16.98 -48.17 -10.77
CA ARG A 7 16.29 -47.03 -11.45
C ARG A 7 15.63 -46.06 -10.47
N TYR A 8 15.09 -46.53 -9.35
CA TYR A 8 14.52 -45.68 -8.31
C TYR A 8 15.60 -44.93 -7.51
N ALA A 9 16.72 -45.57 -7.19
CA ALA A 9 17.86 -44.95 -6.52
C ALA A 9 18.48 -43.84 -7.38
N ASN A 10 18.72 -44.09 -8.68
CA ASN A 10 19.22 -43.07 -9.61
C ASN A 10 18.23 -41.91 -9.80
N LYS A 11 16.92 -42.16 -9.82
CA LYS A 11 15.92 -41.07 -9.90
C LYS A 11 15.93 -40.17 -8.65
N ASN A 12 16.10 -40.77 -7.47
CA ASN A 12 16.18 -39.99 -6.21
C ASN A 12 17.48 -39.18 -6.13
N ILE A 13 18.61 -39.74 -6.55
CA ILE A 13 19.91 -39.05 -6.60
C ILE A 13 19.84 -37.85 -7.56
N ILE A 14 19.30 -38.04 -8.76
CA ILE A 14 19.13 -36.98 -9.75
C ILE A 14 18.18 -35.88 -9.21
N HIS A 15 17.12 -36.27 -8.53
CA HIS A 15 16.19 -35.32 -7.91
C HIS A 15 16.87 -34.48 -6.81
N THR A 16 17.65 -35.13 -5.93
CA THR A 16 18.41 -34.48 -4.86
C THR A 16 19.50 -33.54 -5.40
N ILE A 17 20.22 -33.96 -6.44
CA ILE A 17 21.22 -33.13 -7.13
C ILE A 17 20.55 -31.90 -7.77
N ASN A 18 19.42 -32.09 -8.45
CA ASN A 18 18.67 -30.98 -9.06
C ASN A 18 18.13 -30.00 -8.01
N GLU A 19 17.73 -30.47 -6.85
CA GLU A 19 17.28 -29.62 -5.73
C GLU A 19 18.45 -28.85 -5.12
N LEU A 20 19.61 -29.47 -4.94
CA LEU A 20 20.83 -28.83 -4.47
C LEU A 20 21.34 -27.76 -5.44
N VAL A 21 21.38 -28.06 -6.73
CA VAL A 21 21.77 -27.11 -7.79
C VAL A 21 20.81 -25.93 -7.85
N SER A 22 19.50 -26.16 -7.72
CA SER A 22 18.50 -25.10 -7.67
C SER A 22 18.66 -24.21 -6.43
N ARG A 23 18.94 -24.78 -5.25
CA ARG A 23 19.21 -24.01 -4.03
C ARG A 23 20.49 -23.19 -4.14
N PHE A 24 21.55 -23.74 -4.72
CA PHE A 24 22.82 -23.04 -4.93
C PHE A 24 22.68 -21.90 -5.96
N SER A 25 21.96 -22.13 -7.06
CA SER A 25 21.63 -21.11 -8.06
C SER A 25 20.84 -19.95 -7.45
N ASN A 26 19.86 -20.25 -6.58
CA ASN A 26 19.09 -19.21 -5.89
C ASN A 26 19.94 -18.41 -4.89
N LEU A 27 20.86 -19.05 -4.16
CA LEU A 27 21.81 -18.38 -3.27
C LEU A 27 22.77 -17.46 -4.05
N LEU A 28 23.31 -17.92 -5.18
CA LEU A 28 24.13 -17.12 -6.09
C LEU A 28 23.33 -15.94 -6.68
N ALA A 29 22.07 -16.16 -7.00
CA ALA A 29 21.18 -15.12 -7.49
C ALA A 29 20.97 -14.01 -6.44
N ILE A 30 20.71 -14.38 -5.19
CA ILE A 30 20.54 -13.45 -4.07
C ILE A 30 21.87 -12.70 -3.80
N ALA A 31 22.98 -13.40 -3.73
CA ALA A 31 24.29 -12.81 -3.51
C ALA A 31 24.68 -11.84 -4.64
N GLY A 32 24.45 -12.22 -5.89
CA GLY A 32 24.71 -11.38 -7.06
C GLY A 32 23.85 -10.12 -7.11
N SER A 33 22.59 -10.17 -6.67
CA SER A 33 21.71 -9.00 -6.61
C SER A 33 22.09 -8.04 -5.49
N ILE A 34 22.41 -8.58 -4.31
CA ILE A 34 22.91 -7.77 -3.19
C ILE A 34 24.22 -7.08 -3.61
N PHE A 35 25.11 -7.81 -4.29
CA PHE A 35 26.34 -7.26 -4.79
C PHE A 35 26.13 -6.21 -5.89
N ALA A 36 25.21 -6.43 -6.83
CA ALA A 36 24.88 -5.45 -7.87
C ALA A 36 24.25 -4.17 -7.28
N ILE A 37 23.38 -4.29 -6.27
CA ILE A 37 22.84 -3.14 -5.53
C ILE A 37 23.95 -2.43 -4.75
N PHE A 38 24.84 -3.16 -4.10
CA PHE A 38 25.99 -2.60 -3.38
C PHE A 38 26.92 -1.83 -4.32
N VAL A 39 27.22 -2.38 -5.50
CA VAL A 39 28.03 -1.73 -6.54
C VAL A 39 27.35 -0.45 -7.03
N LEU A 40 26.03 -0.47 -7.26
CA LEU A 40 25.22 0.68 -7.64
C LEU A 40 25.29 1.78 -6.56
N LEU A 41 25.13 1.41 -5.30
CA LEU A 41 25.19 2.34 -4.17
C LEU A 41 26.58 2.97 -4.00
N MET A 42 27.64 2.18 -4.20
CA MET A 42 29.03 2.67 -4.12
C MET A 42 29.39 3.58 -5.29
N GLN A 43 28.97 3.30 -6.52
CA GLN A 43 29.20 4.17 -7.68
C GLN A 43 28.62 5.57 -7.51
N ILE A 44 27.56 5.70 -6.73
CA ILE A 44 26.80 6.93 -6.59
C ILE A 44 27.35 7.79 -5.44
N ARG A 45 28.02 7.20 -4.44
CA ARG A 45 28.33 7.87 -3.17
C ARG A 45 29.73 8.53 -3.06
N SER A 46 30.70 8.23 -3.92
CA SER A 46 32.01 8.86 -3.77
C SER A 46 32.77 9.06 -5.08
N ILE A 47 33.19 10.31 -5.28
CA ILE A 47 34.13 10.71 -6.35
C ILE A 47 35.52 10.04 -6.14
N ASN A 48 35.93 9.72 -4.91
CA ASN A 48 37.21 9.09 -4.59
C ASN A 48 37.24 7.57 -4.81
N ALA A 49 36.08 6.86 -4.72
CA ALA A 49 35.96 5.47 -5.17
C ALA A 49 35.97 5.34 -6.70
N TYR A 50 35.79 6.44 -7.42
CA TYR A 50 35.74 6.53 -8.86
C TYR A 50 37.00 5.98 -9.55
N ASN A 51 38.18 6.31 -9.06
CA ASN A 51 39.44 5.84 -9.65
C ASN A 51 39.72 4.36 -9.42
N PHE A 52 39.34 3.81 -8.27
CA PHE A 52 39.43 2.36 -8.00
C PHE A 52 38.46 1.58 -8.87
N TYR A 53 37.29 2.14 -9.14
CA TYR A 53 36.24 1.53 -9.95
C TYR A 53 36.62 1.47 -11.42
N ILE A 54 37.19 2.52 -11.99
CA ILE A 54 37.62 2.54 -13.40
C ILE A 54 38.63 1.43 -13.69
N ALA A 55 39.58 1.19 -12.77
CA ALA A 55 40.61 0.17 -12.92
C ALA A 55 40.07 -1.28 -12.86
N ASN A 56 39.01 -1.52 -12.07
CA ASN A 56 38.47 -2.87 -11.86
C ASN A 56 37.05 -3.10 -12.49
N TYR A 57 36.49 -2.06 -13.09
CA TYR A 57 35.12 -2.05 -13.61
C TYR A 57 34.84 -3.17 -14.63
N GLY A 58 35.77 -3.41 -15.53
CA GLY A 58 35.66 -4.49 -16.52
C GLY A 58 35.59 -5.89 -15.91
N LYS A 59 36.34 -6.14 -14.83
CA LYS A 59 36.34 -7.42 -14.12
C LYS A 59 35.04 -7.65 -13.37
N ILE A 60 34.52 -6.60 -12.71
CA ILE A 60 33.28 -6.63 -11.93
C ILE A 60 32.08 -6.88 -12.86
N ILE A 61 31.99 -6.18 -14.00
CA ILE A 61 30.93 -6.41 -14.99
C ILE A 61 31.00 -7.81 -15.56
N ASN A 62 32.18 -8.34 -15.86
CA ASN A 62 32.32 -9.70 -16.36
C ASN A 62 31.82 -10.74 -15.34
N ILE A 63 32.13 -10.58 -14.05
CA ILE A 63 31.64 -11.46 -12.99
C ILE A 63 30.10 -11.39 -12.89
N ILE A 64 29.54 -10.19 -12.88
CA ILE A 64 28.08 -9.99 -12.84
C ILE A 64 27.41 -10.63 -14.09
N THR A 65 28.01 -10.43 -15.25
CA THR A 65 27.50 -11.00 -16.51
C THR A 65 27.54 -12.54 -16.51
N ILE A 66 28.62 -13.13 -16.01
CA ILE A 66 28.76 -14.60 -15.89
C ILE A 66 27.74 -15.16 -14.90
N CYS A 67 27.58 -14.54 -13.72
CA CYS A 67 26.54 -14.95 -12.76
C CYS A 67 25.14 -14.85 -13.37
N PHE A 68 24.88 -13.80 -14.14
CA PHE A 68 23.61 -13.56 -14.79
C PHE A 68 23.32 -14.60 -15.89
N ILE A 69 24.30 -14.93 -16.73
CA ILE A 69 24.20 -15.98 -17.75
C ILE A 69 23.91 -17.33 -17.10
N PHE A 70 24.60 -17.65 -16.00
CA PHE A 70 24.39 -18.91 -15.29
C PHE A 70 22.96 -19.04 -14.75
N ILE A 71 22.40 -17.96 -14.20
CA ILE A 71 21.01 -17.92 -13.71
C ILE A 71 20.01 -18.07 -14.85
N LEU A 72 20.26 -17.40 -15.99
CA LEU A 72 19.40 -17.49 -17.17
C LEU A 72 19.41 -18.90 -17.78
N LEU A 73 20.56 -19.56 -17.81
CA LEU A 73 20.67 -20.95 -18.27
C LEU A 73 19.91 -21.91 -17.36
N GLU A 74 19.95 -21.71 -16.04
CA GLU A 74 19.19 -22.53 -15.09
C GLU A 74 17.67 -22.28 -15.23
N GLN A 75 17.25 -21.06 -15.53
CA GLN A 75 15.85 -20.76 -15.83
C GLN A 75 15.35 -21.45 -17.10
N ILE A 76 16.17 -21.49 -18.15
CA ILE A 76 15.86 -22.21 -19.40
C ILE A 76 15.68 -23.70 -19.10
N ARG A 77 16.53 -24.29 -18.25
CA ARG A 77 16.45 -25.69 -17.84
C ARG A 77 15.18 -26.04 -17.05
N ILE A 78 14.67 -25.10 -16.24
CA ILE A 78 13.51 -25.33 -15.37
C ILE A 78 12.18 -24.93 -16.06
N ALA A 79 12.23 -24.21 -17.18
CA ALA A 79 11.06 -23.61 -17.82
C ALA A 79 10.17 -24.66 -18.52
N PRO A 80 8.88 -24.77 -18.17
CA PRO A 80 7.98 -25.80 -18.71
C PRO A 80 7.31 -25.43 -20.04
N ARG A 81 7.49 -24.23 -20.59
CA ARG A 81 6.89 -23.77 -21.85
C ARG A 81 7.85 -22.92 -22.67
N LYS A 82 7.79 -23.05 -24.01
CA LYS A 82 8.66 -22.34 -24.99
C LYS A 82 8.66 -20.81 -24.82
N LEU A 83 7.55 -20.22 -24.39
CA LEU A 83 7.44 -18.76 -24.19
C LEU A 83 8.34 -18.23 -23.06
N TYR A 84 8.60 -19.03 -22.02
CA TYR A 84 9.47 -18.65 -20.89
C TYR A 84 10.98 -18.77 -21.23
N ILE A 85 11.31 -19.39 -22.36
CA ILE A 85 12.68 -19.52 -22.85
C ILE A 85 13.08 -18.27 -23.67
N ILE A 86 12.12 -17.63 -24.35
CA ILE A 86 12.37 -16.49 -25.23
C ILE A 86 12.87 -15.27 -24.43
N VAL A 87 12.30 -14.99 -23.27
CA VAL A 87 12.66 -13.83 -22.44
C VAL A 87 14.13 -13.89 -21.95
N PRO A 88 14.62 -15.00 -21.36
CA PRO A 88 16.03 -15.16 -21.02
C PRO A 88 16.97 -15.08 -22.24
N ILE A 89 16.58 -15.62 -23.39
CA ILE A 89 17.39 -15.55 -24.61
C ILE A 89 17.55 -14.10 -25.09
N ILE A 90 16.47 -13.32 -25.14
CA ILE A 90 16.52 -11.89 -25.50
C ILE A 90 17.42 -11.13 -24.51
N GLN A 91 17.38 -11.47 -23.23
CA GLN A 91 18.22 -10.86 -22.21
C GLN A 91 19.70 -11.19 -22.39
N ILE A 92 20.04 -12.44 -22.72
CA ILE A 92 21.41 -12.86 -23.02
C ILE A 92 21.94 -12.15 -24.27
N ILE A 93 21.16 -12.11 -25.33
CA ILE A 93 21.51 -11.41 -26.58
C ILE A 93 21.74 -9.93 -26.32
N GLY A 94 20.85 -9.27 -25.55
CA GLY A 94 20.99 -7.87 -25.15
C GLY A 94 22.28 -7.61 -24.38
N LEU A 95 22.63 -8.46 -23.40
CA LEU A 95 23.86 -8.36 -22.63
C LEU A 95 25.12 -8.53 -23.50
N ILE A 96 25.13 -9.49 -24.40
CA ILE A 96 26.26 -9.73 -25.31
C ILE A 96 26.43 -8.53 -26.26
N LEU A 97 25.34 -8.03 -26.82
CA LEU A 97 25.32 -6.91 -27.77
C LEU A 97 25.86 -5.63 -27.14
N ILE A 98 25.54 -5.38 -25.89
CA ILE A 98 26.01 -4.20 -25.16
C ILE A 98 27.44 -4.33 -24.71
N ASN A 99 27.87 -5.53 -24.30
CA ASN A 99 29.28 -5.76 -23.99
C ASN A 99 30.15 -5.56 -25.27
N PHE A 100 29.65 -5.93 -26.42
CA PHE A 100 30.31 -5.72 -27.72
C PHE A 100 30.32 -4.24 -28.12
N LEU A 101 29.19 -3.54 -28.05
CA LEU A 101 29.06 -2.13 -28.37
C LEU A 101 29.87 -1.25 -27.39
N SER A 102 29.95 -1.62 -26.12
CA SER A 102 30.72 -0.88 -25.10
C SER A 102 32.23 -0.91 -25.32
N LYS A 103 32.76 -1.92 -26.00
CA LYS A 103 34.17 -1.97 -26.40
C LYS A 103 34.50 -1.05 -27.57
N LYS A 104 33.51 -0.74 -28.43
CA LYS A 104 33.74 0.01 -29.67
C LYS A 104 33.56 1.54 -29.54
N TYR A 105 32.86 2.03 -28.50
CA TYR A 105 32.55 3.44 -28.35
C TYR A 105 32.90 3.95 -26.94
N TYR A 106 33.98 4.70 -26.82
CA TYR A 106 34.55 5.23 -25.56
C TYR A 106 33.65 6.22 -24.80
N ASN A 107 32.58 6.75 -25.43
CA ASN A 107 31.75 7.83 -24.86
C ASN A 107 30.40 7.32 -24.26
N ILE A 108 30.29 6.03 -23.92
CA ILE A 108 28.99 5.41 -23.53
C ILE A 108 28.88 5.24 -22.00
N TYR A 109 29.39 6.17 -21.22
CA TYR A 109 29.36 6.08 -19.75
C TYR A 109 27.92 6.09 -19.21
N SER A 110 27.04 6.93 -19.74
CA SER A 110 25.64 7.03 -19.38
C SER A 110 24.83 5.78 -19.74
N TYR A 111 25.11 5.14 -20.88
CA TYR A 111 24.44 3.90 -21.28
C TYR A 111 24.83 2.69 -20.41
N ARG A 112 26.06 2.64 -19.91
CA ARG A 112 26.50 1.58 -18.98
C ARG A 112 25.78 1.66 -17.64
N ILE A 113 25.58 2.86 -17.11
CA ILE A 113 24.83 3.10 -15.87
C ILE A 113 23.35 2.72 -16.06
N ALA A 114 22.72 3.20 -17.12
CA ALA A 114 21.33 2.87 -17.43
C ALA A 114 21.10 1.36 -17.59
N TRP A 115 22.07 0.66 -18.16
CA TRP A 115 22.02 -0.79 -18.37
C TRP A 115 22.25 -1.60 -17.09
N THR A 116 23.18 -1.20 -16.23
CA THR A 116 23.34 -1.82 -14.91
C THR A 116 22.09 -1.63 -14.07
N ILE A 117 21.44 -0.48 -14.15
CA ILE A 117 20.16 -0.21 -13.48
C ILE A 117 19.06 -1.13 -14.06
N ALA A 118 18.90 -1.18 -15.37
CA ALA A 118 17.89 -2.02 -16.03
C ALA A 118 18.13 -3.51 -15.77
N GLY A 119 19.39 -3.97 -15.83
CA GLY A 119 19.79 -5.32 -15.49
C GLY A 119 19.52 -5.68 -14.03
N SER A 120 19.78 -4.78 -13.10
CA SER A 120 19.51 -4.96 -11.66
C SER A 120 18.00 -5.03 -11.38
N ILE A 121 17.19 -4.22 -12.04
CA ILE A 121 15.73 -4.24 -11.94
C ILE A 121 15.16 -5.55 -12.50
N LEU A 122 15.60 -5.97 -13.68
CA LEU A 122 15.18 -7.24 -14.28
C LEU A 122 15.58 -8.45 -13.41
N PHE A 123 16.79 -8.45 -12.90
CA PHE A 123 17.30 -9.48 -12.02
C PHE A 123 16.51 -9.56 -10.72
N PHE A 124 16.19 -8.44 -10.15
CA PHE A 124 15.35 -8.31 -8.99
C PHE A 124 13.92 -8.85 -9.26
N LEU A 125 13.30 -8.52 -10.39
CA LEU A 125 12.00 -9.07 -10.79
C LEU A 125 12.05 -10.61 -10.92
N ILE A 126 13.15 -11.15 -11.41
CA ILE A 126 13.36 -12.60 -11.51
C ILE A 126 13.45 -13.25 -10.13
N ILE A 127 14.18 -12.63 -9.19
CA ILE A 127 14.23 -13.09 -7.79
C ILE A 127 12.84 -13.09 -7.16
N VAL A 128 12.08 -12.02 -7.34
CA VAL A 128 10.70 -11.90 -6.84
C VAL A 128 9.83 -13.03 -7.39
N ILE A 129 9.87 -13.25 -8.69
CA ILE A 129 9.06 -14.29 -9.34
C ILE A 129 9.46 -15.68 -8.82
N ASN A 130 10.75 -15.95 -8.67
CA ASN A 130 11.24 -17.23 -8.14
C ASN A 130 10.98 -17.36 -6.63
N TRP A 131 11.13 -16.29 -5.86
CA TRP A 131 10.80 -16.27 -4.44
C TRP A 131 9.32 -16.49 -4.20
N LEU A 132 8.44 -15.82 -4.94
CA LEU A 132 7.01 -16.07 -4.93
C LEU A 132 6.69 -17.54 -5.26
N ARG A 133 7.40 -18.14 -6.22
CA ARG A 133 7.22 -19.53 -6.63
C ARG A 133 7.63 -20.54 -5.55
N LEU A 134 8.74 -20.31 -4.85
CA LEU A 134 9.25 -21.16 -3.76
C LEU A 134 8.46 -20.96 -2.45
N SER A 135 8.05 -19.74 -2.17
CA SER A 135 7.31 -19.40 -0.96
C SER A 135 5.88 -19.94 -0.98
N TYR A 136 5.31 -20.16 -2.16
CA TYR A 136 3.91 -20.59 -2.33
C TYR A 136 3.60 -21.95 -1.70
N SER A 137 4.60 -22.82 -1.55
CA SER A 137 4.41 -24.15 -0.95
C SER A 137 4.50 -24.16 0.58
N LYS A 138 5.11 -23.13 1.20
CA LYS A 138 5.44 -23.10 2.63
C LYS A 138 4.71 -22.01 3.43
N PHE A 139 4.31 -20.91 2.79
CA PHE A 139 3.69 -19.77 3.48
C PHE A 139 2.17 -19.78 3.39
N THR A 140 1.54 -19.34 4.47
CA THR A 140 0.11 -19.03 4.45
C THR A 140 -0.13 -17.79 3.59
N LEU A 141 -1.36 -17.64 3.08
CA LEU A 141 -1.75 -16.47 2.29
C LEU A 141 -1.51 -15.13 3.02
N TYR A 142 -1.77 -15.08 4.33
CA TYR A 142 -1.51 -13.90 5.16
C TYR A 142 -0.02 -13.55 5.23
N GLN A 143 0.83 -14.56 5.35
CA GLN A 143 2.29 -14.36 5.34
C GLN A 143 2.79 -13.86 3.98
N LEU A 144 2.21 -14.33 2.86
CA LEU A 144 2.54 -13.85 1.52
C LEU A 144 2.18 -12.36 1.33
N ILE A 145 1.03 -11.93 1.84
CA ILE A 145 0.62 -10.53 1.80
C ILE A 145 1.63 -9.68 2.58
N ILE A 146 1.94 -10.04 3.81
CA ILE A 146 2.90 -9.32 4.65
C ILE A 146 4.26 -9.22 3.95
N ALA A 147 4.76 -10.35 3.46
CA ALA A 147 6.05 -10.41 2.80
C ALA A 147 6.10 -9.56 1.53
N SER A 148 5.01 -9.49 0.75
CA SER A 148 4.94 -8.63 -0.44
C SER A 148 4.99 -7.13 -0.10
N PHE A 149 4.32 -6.70 0.98
CA PHE A 149 4.41 -5.32 1.45
C PHE A 149 5.82 -4.97 1.94
N VAL A 150 6.41 -5.81 2.80
CA VAL A 150 7.79 -5.62 3.28
C VAL A 150 8.76 -5.52 2.11
N PHE A 151 8.58 -6.37 1.10
CA PHE A 151 9.39 -6.36 -0.10
C PHE A 151 9.30 -5.05 -0.88
N VAL A 152 8.08 -4.56 -1.17
CA VAL A 152 7.86 -3.30 -1.90
C VAL A 152 8.40 -2.11 -1.10
N ILE A 153 8.22 -2.09 0.23
CA ILE A 153 8.77 -1.07 1.11
C ILE A 153 10.31 -1.06 1.05
N THR A 154 10.94 -2.23 1.17
CA THR A 154 12.40 -2.36 1.11
C THR A 154 12.95 -1.88 -0.24
N LEU A 155 12.33 -2.30 -1.34
CA LEU A 155 12.71 -1.83 -2.67
C LEU A 155 12.52 -0.32 -2.83
N GLY A 156 11.36 0.18 -2.42
CA GLY A 156 11.06 1.62 -2.47
C GLY A 156 12.05 2.44 -1.65
N SER A 157 12.43 1.96 -0.45
CA SER A 157 13.40 2.64 0.40
C SER A 157 14.80 2.69 -0.25
N LEU A 158 15.23 1.60 -0.89
CA LEU A 158 16.50 1.57 -1.62
C LEU A 158 16.49 2.54 -2.82
N LEU A 159 15.39 2.59 -3.58
CA LEU A 159 15.25 3.52 -4.70
C LEU A 159 15.21 4.99 -4.26
N LEU A 160 14.52 5.31 -3.16
CA LEU A 160 14.49 6.67 -2.61
C LEU A 160 15.81 7.07 -1.94
N TYR A 161 16.56 6.11 -1.41
CA TYR A 161 17.90 6.34 -0.83
C TYR A 161 18.96 6.68 -1.87
N LEU A 162 18.71 6.38 -3.16
CA LEU A 162 19.65 6.75 -4.24
C LEU A 162 19.84 8.27 -4.29
N PRO A 163 21.07 8.79 -4.44
CA PRO A 163 21.32 10.21 -4.59
C PRO A 163 20.57 10.87 -5.75
N LEU A 164 20.23 10.10 -6.80
CA LEU A 164 19.38 10.55 -7.92
C LEU A 164 17.96 10.90 -7.51
N SER A 165 17.47 10.38 -6.37
CA SER A 165 16.12 10.60 -5.89
C SER A 165 15.97 11.92 -5.13
N THR A 166 17.07 12.50 -4.64
CA THR A 166 17.06 13.73 -3.83
C THR A 166 17.92 14.83 -4.43
N VAL A 167 17.47 16.08 -4.28
CA VAL A 167 18.17 17.26 -4.83
C VAL A 167 19.56 17.42 -4.19
N LYS A 168 19.70 17.15 -2.89
CA LYS A 168 20.97 17.25 -2.16
C LYS A 168 21.80 15.97 -2.22
N GLY A 169 21.26 14.86 -2.70
CA GLY A 169 21.97 13.58 -2.80
C GLY A 169 22.31 12.88 -1.48
N ASN A 170 21.81 13.32 -0.33
CA ASN A 170 22.23 12.88 1.01
C ASN A 170 21.09 12.55 1.99
N MET A 171 19.99 11.95 1.53
CA MET A 171 18.92 11.48 2.41
C MET A 171 19.42 10.38 3.36
N HIS A 172 19.01 10.44 4.63
CA HIS A 172 19.25 9.34 5.58
C HIS A 172 18.41 8.11 5.22
N PHE A 173 18.97 6.90 5.40
CA PHE A 173 18.25 5.66 5.08
C PHE A 173 16.94 5.52 5.85
N ILE A 174 16.90 5.94 7.12
CA ILE A 174 15.69 5.88 7.93
C ILE A 174 14.57 6.78 7.37
N ASP A 175 14.90 7.93 6.78
CA ASP A 175 13.94 8.85 6.18
C ASP A 175 13.44 8.32 4.83
N ALA A 176 14.32 7.67 4.06
CA ALA A 176 13.95 6.94 2.85
C ALA A 176 13.01 5.76 3.16
N LEU A 177 13.30 5.00 4.24
CA LEU A 177 12.48 3.89 4.69
C LEU A 177 11.12 4.38 5.20
N PHE A 178 11.09 5.48 5.97
CA PHE A 178 9.87 6.11 6.45
C PHE A 178 8.98 6.56 5.29
N THR A 179 9.56 7.29 4.32
CA THR A 179 8.85 7.79 3.15
C THR A 179 8.33 6.66 2.27
N ALA A 180 9.14 5.60 2.05
CA ALA A 180 8.71 4.42 1.31
C ALA A 180 7.57 3.66 2.04
N THR A 181 7.67 3.51 3.37
CA THR A 181 6.62 2.89 4.19
C THR A 181 5.33 3.69 4.11
N SER A 182 5.42 5.02 4.27
CA SER A 182 4.28 5.92 4.17
C SER A 182 3.62 5.86 2.79
N ALA A 183 4.41 5.81 1.71
CA ALA A 183 3.90 5.71 0.34
C ALA A 183 3.21 4.36 0.06
N VAL A 184 3.83 3.23 0.41
CA VAL A 184 3.29 1.88 0.18
C VAL A 184 2.10 1.60 1.09
N CYS A 185 2.14 2.07 2.35
CA CYS A 185 0.99 1.99 3.26
C CYS A 185 -0.07 3.04 2.94
N VAL A 186 0.20 3.94 1.98
CA VAL A 186 -0.74 5.00 1.55
C VAL A 186 -1.16 5.86 2.75
N THR A 187 -0.20 6.33 3.52
CA THR A 187 -0.46 7.09 4.74
C THR A 187 -0.35 8.59 4.50
N GLY A 188 0.77 9.07 3.93
CA GLY A 188 0.98 10.50 3.66
C GLY A 188 1.81 11.24 4.70
N LEU A 189 2.18 10.64 5.83
CA LEU A 189 3.12 11.23 6.76
C LEU A 189 4.50 11.38 6.14
N THR A 190 5.14 12.52 6.31
CA THR A 190 6.44 12.83 5.72
C THR A 190 7.41 13.40 6.74
N VAL A 191 8.65 12.93 6.71
CA VAL A 191 9.77 13.46 7.50
C VAL A 191 10.61 14.45 6.69
N ILE A 192 10.36 14.56 5.38
CA ILE A 192 11.05 15.42 4.42
C ILE A 192 10.04 16.26 3.65
N ASP A 193 10.46 17.41 3.15
CA ASP A 193 9.68 18.22 2.22
C ASP A 193 9.80 17.67 0.79
N ILE A 194 8.76 16.94 0.34
CA ILE A 194 8.72 16.30 -0.98
C ILE A 194 8.89 17.33 -2.11
N SER A 195 8.33 18.54 -1.93
CA SER A 195 8.36 19.59 -2.94
C SER A 195 9.77 20.10 -3.23
N LYS A 196 10.63 20.12 -2.20
CA LYS A 196 11.98 20.71 -2.25
C LYS A 196 13.09 19.68 -2.32
N GLU A 197 12.89 18.51 -1.69
CA GLU A 197 13.97 17.54 -1.50
C GLU A 197 13.99 16.44 -2.57
N LEU A 198 12.85 16.09 -3.19
CA LEU A 198 12.80 15.04 -4.21
C LEU A 198 12.99 15.61 -5.62
N THR A 199 13.88 14.95 -6.37
CA THR A 199 14.01 15.14 -7.83
C THR A 199 12.79 14.59 -8.58
N LEU A 200 12.68 14.83 -9.89
CA LEU A 200 11.65 14.20 -10.73
C LEU A 200 11.69 12.67 -10.63
N PHE A 201 12.90 12.08 -10.60
CA PHE A 201 13.07 10.63 -10.42
C PHE A 201 12.50 10.16 -9.07
N GLY A 202 12.85 10.84 -7.96
CA GLY A 202 12.30 10.53 -6.63
C GLY A 202 10.78 10.64 -6.57
N ARG A 203 10.19 11.67 -7.23
CA ARG A 203 8.73 11.86 -7.32
C ARG A 203 8.06 10.77 -8.15
N ILE A 204 8.70 10.28 -9.23
CA ILE A 204 8.20 9.15 -10.03
C ILE A 204 8.23 7.85 -9.21
N VAL A 205 9.31 7.60 -8.47
CA VAL A 205 9.39 6.45 -7.55
C VAL A 205 8.27 6.53 -6.51
N LEU A 206 8.09 7.71 -5.90
CA LEU A 206 7.07 7.93 -4.87
C LEU A 206 5.66 7.64 -5.40
N ILE A 207 5.26 8.20 -6.55
CA ILE A 207 3.93 7.98 -7.13
C ILE A 207 3.72 6.52 -7.52
N THR A 208 4.76 5.83 -7.98
CA THR A 208 4.70 4.40 -8.30
C THR A 208 4.46 3.56 -7.04
N LEU A 209 5.12 3.88 -5.93
CA LEU A 209 4.90 3.23 -4.64
C LEU A 209 3.48 3.48 -4.11
N ILE A 210 2.97 4.71 -4.24
CA ILE A 210 1.59 5.07 -3.90
C ILE A 210 0.60 4.24 -4.72
N GLN A 211 0.80 4.13 -6.02
CA GLN A 211 -0.09 3.38 -6.91
C GLN A 211 -0.10 1.88 -6.57
N ILE A 212 1.07 1.28 -6.33
CA ILE A 212 1.20 -0.12 -5.90
C ILE A 212 0.51 -0.31 -4.55
N GLY A 213 0.73 0.58 -3.59
CA GLY A 213 0.11 0.55 -2.28
C GLY A 213 -1.40 0.76 -2.31
N GLY A 214 -1.89 1.72 -3.12
CA GLY A 214 -3.31 2.08 -3.26
C GLY A 214 -4.13 0.98 -3.90
N LEU A 215 -3.63 0.36 -4.97
CA LEU A 215 -4.25 -0.83 -5.57
C LEU A 215 -4.31 -2.01 -4.57
N GLY A 216 -3.45 -2.03 -3.58
CA GLY A 216 -3.56 -2.75 -2.33
C GLY A 216 -3.49 -4.27 -2.41
N ILE A 217 -3.92 -4.87 -1.31
CA ILE A 217 -3.93 -6.33 -1.07
C ILE A 217 -4.64 -7.10 -2.19
N MET A 218 -5.69 -6.52 -2.78
CA MET A 218 -6.47 -7.15 -3.85
C MET A 218 -5.65 -7.35 -5.12
N SER A 219 -4.88 -6.36 -5.57
CA SER A 219 -4.08 -6.48 -6.79
C SER A 219 -2.85 -7.35 -6.59
N ILE A 220 -2.20 -7.28 -5.43
CA ILE A 220 -1.07 -8.17 -5.12
C ILE A 220 -1.57 -9.61 -5.03
N SER A 221 -2.68 -9.85 -4.34
CA SER A 221 -3.31 -11.17 -4.29
C SER A 221 -3.74 -11.65 -5.67
N ALA A 222 -4.25 -10.74 -6.51
CA ALA A 222 -4.66 -11.02 -7.88
C ALA A 222 -3.49 -11.34 -8.80
N ILE A 223 -2.37 -10.60 -8.70
CA ILE A 223 -1.14 -10.87 -9.43
C ILE A 223 -0.57 -12.22 -9.01
N VAL A 224 -0.50 -12.47 -7.70
CA VAL A 224 -0.10 -13.77 -7.15
C VAL A 224 -0.99 -14.89 -7.67
N LEU A 225 -2.30 -14.67 -7.79
CA LEU A 225 -3.28 -15.59 -8.36
C LEU A 225 -3.05 -15.88 -9.83
N LEU A 226 -2.87 -14.84 -10.66
CA LEU A 226 -2.64 -15.01 -12.09
C LEU A 226 -1.41 -15.89 -12.37
N PHE A 227 -0.36 -15.75 -11.55
CA PHE A 227 0.85 -16.56 -11.66
C PHE A 227 0.70 -17.97 -11.06
N SER A 228 -0.15 -18.18 -10.06
CA SER A 228 -0.31 -19.46 -9.34
C SER A 228 -1.35 -20.37 -9.93
N VAL A 229 -2.39 -19.85 -10.53
CA VAL A 229 -3.53 -20.64 -11.07
C VAL A 229 -3.12 -21.51 -12.27
N SER A 230 -2.01 -21.20 -12.93
CA SER A 230 -1.50 -22.07 -13.99
C SER A 230 -0.88 -23.38 -13.48
N LYS A 231 -0.48 -23.48 -12.18
CA LYS A 231 0.24 -24.63 -11.61
C LYS A 231 -0.04 -24.94 -10.14
N GLY A 232 -0.95 -24.24 -9.47
CA GLY A 232 -1.27 -24.44 -8.04
C GLY A 232 -2.05 -25.74 -7.75
N SER A 233 -1.89 -26.27 -6.53
CA SER A 233 -2.67 -27.40 -6.04
C SER A 233 -4.17 -27.05 -5.92
N VAL A 234 -5.05 -28.05 -5.91
CA VAL A 234 -6.50 -27.87 -5.71
C VAL A 234 -6.78 -27.10 -4.40
N ARG A 235 -5.96 -27.33 -3.39
CA ARG A 235 -6.06 -26.67 -2.06
C ARG A 235 -5.79 -25.15 -2.13
N ASP A 236 -4.85 -24.74 -2.97
CA ASP A 236 -4.51 -23.32 -3.17
C ASP A 236 -5.61 -22.60 -3.98
N ARG A 237 -6.24 -23.31 -4.92
CA ARG A 237 -7.42 -22.83 -5.65
C ARG A 237 -8.60 -22.55 -4.72
N ILE A 238 -8.91 -23.49 -3.81
CA ILE A 238 -10.03 -23.33 -2.86
C ILE A 238 -9.80 -22.15 -1.93
N ARG A 239 -8.59 -22.03 -1.34
CA ARG A 239 -8.22 -20.91 -0.45
C ARG A 239 -8.35 -19.55 -1.12
N THR A 240 -8.03 -19.50 -2.40
CA THR A 240 -8.11 -18.28 -3.18
C THR A 240 -9.54 -17.88 -3.53
N LEU A 241 -10.36 -18.86 -3.90
CA LEU A 241 -11.78 -18.65 -4.15
C LEU A 241 -12.51 -18.17 -2.88
N GLU A 242 -12.11 -18.69 -1.71
CA GLU A 242 -12.61 -18.24 -0.40
C GLU A 242 -12.29 -16.76 -0.11
N MET A 243 -11.10 -16.25 -0.52
CA MET A 243 -10.75 -14.84 -0.34
C MET A 243 -11.66 -13.89 -1.12
N PHE A 244 -12.00 -14.27 -2.34
CA PHE A 244 -12.85 -13.46 -3.20
C PHE A 244 -14.34 -13.75 -3.02
N ASN A 245 -14.67 -14.66 -2.09
CA ASN A 245 -16.04 -15.10 -1.82
C ASN A 245 -16.81 -15.49 -3.10
N THR A 246 -16.09 -16.09 -4.07
CA THR A 246 -16.62 -16.53 -5.36
C THR A 246 -16.11 -17.92 -5.70
N GLN A 247 -16.94 -18.70 -6.40
CA GLN A 247 -16.59 -20.06 -6.84
C GLN A 247 -16.07 -20.10 -8.28
N ASN A 248 -16.06 -18.96 -8.99
CA ASN A 248 -15.72 -18.92 -10.40
C ASN A 248 -14.46 -18.07 -10.67
N LYS A 249 -13.46 -18.69 -11.29
CA LYS A 249 -12.17 -18.09 -11.63
C LYS A 249 -12.27 -16.95 -12.66
N ASP A 250 -13.16 -17.10 -13.63
CA ASP A 250 -13.32 -16.10 -14.70
C ASP A 250 -13.90 -14.80 -14.16
N ILE A 251 -14.74 -14.89 -13.12
CA ILE A 251 -15.26 -13.74 -12.39
C ILE A 251 -14.13 -12.96 -11.71
N ILE A 252 -13.15 -13.64 -11.12
CA ILE A 252 -12.01 -12.98 -10.46
C ILE A 252 -11.16 -12.22 -11.47
N GLN A 253 -10.82 -12.84 -12.61
CA GLN A 253 -10.01 -12.20 -13.64
C GLN A 253 -10.73 -10.99 -14.27
N SER A 254 -12.02 -11.11 -14.54
CA SER A 254 -12.81 -10.00 -15.06
C SER A 254 -12.93 -8.86 -14.04
N THR A 255 -13.15 -9.17 -12.75
CA THR A 255 -13.23 -8.17 -11.67
C THR A 255 -11.91 -7.40 -11.53
N ILE A 256 -10.76 -8.08 -11.60
CA ILE A 256 -9.46 -7.42 -11.54
C ILE A 256 -9.26 -6.44 -12.69
N LYS A 257 -9.56 -6.86 -13.93
CA LYS A 257 -9.47 -5.98 -15.11
C LYS A 257 -10.36 -4.75 -14.95
N VAL A 258 -11.58 -4.93 -14.46
CA VAL A 258 -12.53 -3.82 -14.23
C VAL A 258 -12.00 -2.87 -13.15
N ILE A 259 -11.42 -3.39 -12.07
CA ILE A 259 -10.82 -2.56 -11.02
C ILE A 259 -9.70 -1.69 -11.59
N PHE A 260 -8.74 -2.29 -12.31
CA PHE A 260 -7.63 -1.53 -12.91
C PHE A 260 -8.12 -0.46 -13.90
N LEU A 261 -9.07 -0.83 -14.77
CA LEU A 261 -9.62 0.10 -15.74
C LEU A 261 -10.39 1.24 -15.06
N ALA A 262 -11.23 0.92 -14.08
CA ALA A 262 -11.99 1.93 -13.33
C ALA A 262 -11.07 2.88 -12.58
N THR A 263 -10.02 2.36 -11.90
CA THR A 263 -9.00 3.18 -11.25
C THR A 263 -8.37 4.15 -12.22
N PHE A 264 -7.85 3.65 -13.33
CA PHE A 264 -7.19 4.47 -14.34
C PHE A 264 -8.11 5.57 -14.91
N LEU A 265 -9.37 5.23 -15.21
CA LEU A 265 -10.34 6.20 -15.74
C LEU A 265 -10.70 7.28 -14.72
N ILE A 266 -10.89 6.93 -13.45
CA ILE A 266 -11.20 7.89 -12.38
C ILE A 266 -10.00 8.80 -12.12
N GLU A 267 -8.79 8.25 -12.05
CA GLU A 267 -7.55 9.01 -11.87
C GLU A 267 -7.29 9.94 -13.06
N LEU A 268 -7.52 9.49 -14.28
CA LEU A 268 -7.38 10.32 -15.48
C LEU A 268 -8.41 11.47 -15.50
N ALA A 269 -9.67 11.20 -15.17
CA ALA A 269 -10.69 12.24 -15.07
C ALA A 269 -10.35 13.29 -14.00
N GLY A 270 -9.85 12.85 -12.82
CA GLY A 270 -9.34 13.72 -11.78
C GLY A 270 -8.16 14.57 -12.24
N ALA A 271 -7.19 13.97 -12.93
CA ALA A 271 -6.02 14.67 -13.47
C ALA A 271 -6.42 15.73 -14.49
N ILE A 272 -7.35 15.42 -15.40
CA ILE A 272 -7.89 16.39 -16.38
C ILE A 272 -8.56 17.56 -15.66
N SER A 273 -9.40 17.29 -14.65
CA SER A 273 -10.05 18.34 -13.86
C SER A 273 -9.03 19.24 -13.15
N LEU A 274 -8.02 18.66 -12.49
CA LEU A 274 -6.96 19.42 -11.81
C LEU A 274 -6.09 20.21 -12.79
N PHE A 275 -5.82 19.67 -13.98
CA PHE A 275 -5.05 20.35 -15.02
C PHE A 275 -5.67 21.68 -15.46
N THR A 276 -6.99 21.82 -15.43
CA THR A 276 -7.66 23.08 -15.80
C THR A 276 -7.39 24.21 -14.81
N VAL A 277 -7.08 23.87 -13.55
CA VAL A 277 -6.97 24.85 -12.44
C VAL A 277 -5.53 25.10 -12.01
N ILE A 278 -4.68 24.06 -12.02
CA ILE A 278 -3.28 24.20 -11.66
C ILE A 278 -2.60 25.13 -12.68
N LYS A 279 -2.07 26.27 -12.18
CA LYS A 279 -1.36 27.23 -13.02
C LYS A 279 -0.01 26.65 -13.50
N ASN A 280 0.49 27.17 -14.62
CA ASN A 280 1.85 26.89 -15.05
C ASN A 280 2.81 27.58 -14.07
N ASP A 281 3.39 26.81 -13.14
CA ASP A 281 4.49 27.27 -12.30
C ASP A 281 5.81 27.24 -13.13
N ALA A 282 6.94 27.55 -12.56
CA ALA A 282 8.23 27.72 -13.25
C ALA A 282 8.69 26.56 -14.16
N GLY A 283 8.08 25.36 -14.02
CA GLY A 283 8.39 24.16 -14.82
C GLY A 283 7.62 24.00 -16.13
N GLY A 284 6.69 24.89 -16.43
CA GLY A 284 5.91 24.84 -17.68
C GLY A 284 4.84 23.74 -17.73
N VAL A 285 4.40 23.39 -18.97
CA VAL A 285 3.28 22.45 -19.20
C VAL A 285 3.57 21.04 -18.68
N GLY A 286 4.82 20.58 -18.78
CA GLY A 286 5.20 19.23 -18.34
C GLY A 286 5.05 19.06 -16.83
N GLU A 287 5.47 20.03 -16.03
CA GLU A 287 5.32 20.01 -14.57
C GLU A 287 3.86 20.10 -14.14
N LYS A 288 3.06 20.89 -14.87
CA LYS A 288 1.61 20.98 -14.68
C LYS A 288 0.92 19.64 -14.90
N ILE A 289 1.25 18.92 -16.00
CA ILE A 289 0.72 17.57 -16.28
C ILE A 289 1.11 16.62 -15.15
N PHE A 290 2.40 16.60 -14.76
CA PHE A 290 2.88 15.72 -13.71
C PHE A 290 2.23 16.02 -12.38
N SER A 291 2.10 17.29 -11.98
CA SER A 291 1.45 17.70 -10.73
C SER A 291 -0.03 17.30 -10.70
N SER A 292 -0.76 17.51 -11.81
CA SER A 292 -2.17 17.12 -11.91
C SER A 292 -2.36 15.61 -11.78
N LEU A 293 -1.51 14.82 -12.45
CA LEU A 293 -1.52 13.37 -12.39
C LEU A 293 -1.13 12.88 -10.99
N PHE A 294 -0.09 13.46 -10.39
CA PHE A 294 0.38 13.12 -9.06
C PHE A 294 -0.71 13.30 -8.00
N HIS A 295 -1.35 14.48 -7.96
CA HIS A 295 -2.38 14.75 -6.97
C HIS A 295 -3.65 13.92 -7.23
N SER A 296 -4.00 13.63 -8.48
CA SER A 296 -5.12 12.75 -8.79
C SER A 296 -4.90 11.33 -8.28
N ILE A 297 -3.75 10.73 -8.57
CA ILE A 297 -3.37 9.39 -8.10
C ILE A 297 -3.28 9.37 -6.57
N SER A 298 -2.57 10.34 -5.98
CA SER A 298 -2.41 10.42 -4.54
C SER A 298 -3.75 10.57 -3.81
N ALA A 299 -4.69 11.34 -4.36
CA ALA A 299 -6.03 11.53 -3.79
C ALA A 299 -6.90 10.27 -3.94
N PHE A 300 -6.94 9.64 -5.11
CA PHE A 300 -7.72 8.42 -5.33
C PHE A 300 -7.18 7.24 -4.51
N CYS A 301 -5.86 7.11 -4.42
CA CYS A 301 -5.22 6.12 -3.56
C CYS A 301 -5.38 6.43 -2.06
N ASN A 302 -5.89 7.61 -1.69
CA ASN A 302 -5.96 8.09 -0.29
C ASN A 302 -4.58 8.21 0.36
N ALA A 303 -3.58 8.69 -0.38
CA ALA A 303 -2.19 8.71 0.07
C ALA A 303 -1.76 10.03 0.73
N GLY A 304 -2.47 11.14 0.50
CA GLY A 304 -2.23 12.42 1.16
C GLY A 304 -0.92 13.14 0.80
N PHE A 305 -0.15 12.61 -0.14
CA PHE A 305 1.08 13.27 -0.57
C PHE A 305 0.81 14.44 -1.49
N SER A 306 1.47 15.57 -1.24
CA SER A 306 1.40 16.77 -2.06
C SER A 306 2.78 17.17 -2.59
N LEU A 307 2.82 17.72 -3.79
CA LEU A 307 4.03 18.36 -4.35
C LEU A 307 4.16 19.83 -3.90
N TYR A 308 3.28 20.29 -3.01
CA TYR A 308 3.32 21.64 -2.45
C TYR A 308 3.72 21.58 -0.97
N ALA A 309 4.58 22.50 -0.53
CA ALA A 309 5.14 22.52 0.83
C ALA A 309 4.06 22.56 1.93
N ASN A 310 2.96 23.28 1.72
CA ASN A 310 1.86 23.40 2.66
C ASN A 310 0.61 22.66 2.15
N SER A 311 0.75 21.40 1.71
CA SER A 311 -0.37 20.60 1.19
C SER A 311 -1.23 21.40 0.17
N LEU A 312 -2.53 21.58 0.41
CA LEU A 312 -3.45 22.26 -0.49
C LEU A 312 -3.87 23.67 0.00
N HIS A 313 -3.14 24.28 0.94
CA HIS A 313 -3.50 25.59 1.49
C HIS A 313 -3.68 26.66 0.41
N ARG A 314 -2.83 26.66 -0.63
CA ARG A 314 -2.92 27.61 -1.76
C ARG A 314 -4.21 27.48 -2.58
N PHE A 315 -4.93 26.37 -2.44
CA PHE A 315 -6.18 26.09 -3.14
C PHE A 315 -7.40 26.08 -2.20
N SER A 316 -7.27 26.56 -0.96
CA SER A 316 -8.35 26.55 0.02
C SER A 316 -9.66 27.14 -0.51
N ASN A 317 -9.58 28.21 -1.35
CA ASN A 317 -10.72 28.90 -1.94
C ASN A 317 -11.14 28.35 -3.30
N ASN A 318 -10.44 27.33 -3.83
CA ASN A 318 -10.72 26.81 -5.15
C ASN A 318 -11.69 25.62 -5.08
N ILE A 319 -12.94 25.85 -5.52
CA ILE A 319 -13.99 24.82 -5.50
C ILE A 319 -13.58 23.60 -6.34
N THR A 320 -13.04 23.81 -7.54
CA THR A 320 -12.72 22.71 -8.45
C THR A 320 -11.69 21.77 -7.84
N VAL A 321 -10.62 22.31 -7.22
CA VAL A 321 -9.60 21.48 -6.55
C VAL A 321 -10.21 20.75 -5.35
N SER A 322 -10.90 21.45 -4.47
CA SER A 322 -11.47 20.84 -3.26
C SER A 322 -12.52 19.77 -3.58
N VAL A 323 -13.39 20.02 -4.56
CA VAL A 323 -14.41 19.04 -4.98
C VAL A 323 -13.76 17.85 -5.68
N THR A 324 -12.82 18.08 -6.61
CA THR A 324 -12.17 16.99 -7.35
C THR A 324 -11.39 16.08 -6.40
N ILE A 325 -10.54 16.65 -5.55
CA ILE A 325 -9.75 15.87 -4.60
C ILE A 325 -10.67 15.18 -3.58
N GLY A 326 -11.67 15.89 -3.05
CA GLY A 326 -12.64 15.31 -2.12
C GLY A 326 -13.42 14.14 -2.73
N LEU A 327 -13.87 14.25 -3.97
CA LEU A 327 -14.52 13.15 -4.69
C LEU A 327 -13.58 11.96 -4.93
N LEU A 328 -12.33 12.22 -5.30
CA LEU A 328 -11.33 11.15 -5.49
C LEU A 328 -11.09 10.39 -4.19
N ILE A 329 -10.93 11.09 -3.06
CA ILE A 329 -10.77 10.49 -1.72
C ILE A 329 -12.00 9.62 -1.37
N ILE A 330 -13.21 10.13 -1.57
CA ILE A 330 -14.44 9.38 -1.28
C ILE A 330 -14.53 8.13 -2.18
N LEU A 331 -14.32 8.26 -3.48
CA LEU A 331 -14.39 7.14 -4.42
C LEU A 331 -13.33 6.08 -4.12
N GLY A 332 -12.10 6.45 -3.81
CA GLY A 332 -11.06 5.52 -3.38
C GLY A 332 -11.42 4.82 -2.05
N GLY A 333 -11.93 5.59 -1.07
CA GLY A 333 -12.23 5.11 0.27
C GLY A 333 -13.48 4.23 0.39
N ILE A 334 -14.47 4.34 -0.51
CA ILE A 334 -15.72 3.55 -0.45
C ILE A 334 -15.48 2.06 -0.72
N GLY A 335 -14.49 1.72 -1.52
CA GLY A 335 -14.16 0.34 -1.87
C GLY A 335 -14.78 -0.13 -3.19
N TYR A 336 -13.98 -0.91 -3.94
CA TYR A 336 -14.35 -1.37 -5.29
C TYR A 336 -15.66 -2.17 -5.39
N PRO A 337 -16.00 -3.09 -4.46
CA PRO A 337 -17.28 -3.81 -4.54
C PRO A 337 -18.47 -2.86 -4.47
N VAL A 338 -18.38 -1.84 -3.63
CA VAL A 338 -19.45 -0.84 -3.47
C VAL A 338 -19.57 0.02 -4.73
N LEU A 339 -18.42 0.48 -5.29
CA LEU A 339 -18.40 1.23 -6.54
C LEU A 339 -19.05 0.45 -7.69
N LEU A 340 -18.72 -0.84 -7.82
CA LEU A 340 -19.32 -1.71 -8.84
C LEU A 340 -20.83 -1.89 -8.61
N THR A 341 -21.25 -2.12 -7.37
CA THR A 341 -22.68 -2.27 -7.03
C THR A 341 -23.45 -0.99 -7.37
N VAL A 342 -22.91 0.18 -7.03
CA VAL A 342 -23.52 1.48 -7.34
C VAL A 342 -23.58 1.70 -8.86
N PHE A 343 -22.47 1.41 -9.57
CA PHE A 343 -22.44 1.51 -11.04
C PHE A 343 -23.51 0.64 -11.69
N PHE A 344 -23.61 -0.64 -11.30
CA PHE A 344 -24.64 -1.53 -11.84
C PHE A 344 -26.05 -1.12 -11.43
N ALA A 345 -26.24 -0.59 -10.23
CA ALA A 345 -27.55 -0.08 -9.79
C ALA A 345 -28.00 1.11 -10.66
N ILE A 346 -27.11 2.06 -10.93
CA ILE A 346 -27.37 3.21 -11.79
C ILE A 346 -27.67 2.74 -13.23
N LYS A 347 -26.78 1.87 -13.79
CA LYS A 347 -26.94 1.33 -15.14
C LYS A 347 -28.29 0.61 -15.30
N ASN A 348 -28.65 -0.28 -14.38
CA ASN A 348 -29.91 -1.02 -14.44
C ASN A 348 -31.12 -0.10 -14.27
N LYS A 349 -31.03 0.93 -13.38
CA LYS A 349 -32.08 1.93 -13.24
C LYS A 349 -32.34 2.69 -14.54
N ILE A 350 -31.28 3.10 -15.25
CA ILE A 350 -31.38 3.76 -16.56
C ILE A 350 -32.01 2.81 -17.60
N MET A 351 -31.71 1.50 -17.52
CA MET A 351 -32.27 0.47 -18.40
C MET A 351 -33.67 -0.01 -17.97
N GLY A 352 -34.32 0.60 -16.97
CA GLY A 352 -35.63 0.19 -16.45
C GLY A 352 -35.65 -1.14 -15.71
N LYS A 353 -34.47 -1.69 -15.35
CA LYS A 353 -34.35 -2.99 -14.66
C LYS A 353 -34.24 -2.80 -13.16
N ARG A 354 -34.84 -3.70 -12.37
CA ARG A 354 -34.66 -3.72 -10.91
C ARG A 354 -33.27 -4.27 -10.56
N TYR A 355 -32.58 -3.60 -9.66
CA TYR A 355 -31.30 -4.04 -9.09
C TYR A 355 -31.36 -3.96 -7.56
N ILE A 356 -31.01 -5.03 -6.89
CA ILE A 356 -31.04 -5.10 -5.42
C ILE A 356 -29.64 -4.77 -4.90
N ILE A 357 -29.52 -3.64 -4.19
CA ILE A 357 -28.30 -3.23 -3.51
C ILE A 357 -28.07 -4.18 -2.32
N ASP A 358 -26.87 -4.74 -2.21
CA ASP A 358 -26.48 -5.64 -1.13
C ASP A 358 -26.38 -4.95 0.24
N THR A 359 -26.41 -5.74 1.31
CA THR A 359 -26.37 -5.25 2.70
C THR A 359 -25.08 -4.50 2.99
N GLN A 360 -23.93 -5.00 2.49
CA GLN A 360 -22.63 -4.36 2.70
C GLN A 360 -22.57 -2.96 2.08
N THR A 361 -23.02 -2.82 0.83
CA THR A 361 -23.08 -1.50 0.16
C THR A 361 -23.98 -0.53 0.92
N THR A 362 -25.13 -1.00 1.43
CA THR A 362 -26.01 -0.15 2.24
C THR A 362 -25.34 0.34 3.51
N ILE A 363 -24.69 -0.54 4.26
CA ILE A 363 -23.96 -0.18 5.48
C ILE A 363 -22.86 0.84 5.17
N VAL A 364 -22.06 0.59 4.13
CA VAL A 364 -20.95 1.45 3.75
C VAL A 364 -21.42 2.86 3.38
N LEU A 365 -22.42 2.97 2.49
CA LEU A 365 -22.93 4.27 2.05
C LEU A 365 -23.57 5.03 3.21
N PHE A 366 -24.40 4.36 4.02
CA PHE A 366 -25.05 4.97 5.18
C PHE A 366 -24.03 5.51 6.19
N THR A 367 -23.07 4.67 6.58
CA THR A 367 -22.04 5.07 7.56
C THR A 367 -21.16 6.18 7.01
N THR A 368 -20.79 6.13 5.72
CA THR A 368 -19.98 7.16 5.07
C THR A 368 -20.70 8.51 5.08
N VAL A 369 -21.96 8.56 4.68
CA VAL A 369 -22.75 9.80 4.66
C VAL A 369 -22.90 10.38 6.06
N ILE A 370 -23.22 9.55 7.07
CA ILE A 370 -23.34 10.02 8.46
C ILE A 370 -22.04 10.62 8.95
N LEU A 371 -20.89 9.95 8.74
CA LEU A 371 -19.60 10.45 9.21
C LEU A 371 -19.19 11.75 8.51
N LEU A 372 -19.45 11.88 7.21
CA LEU A 372 -19.17 13.10 6.46
C LEU A 372 -20.06 14.26 6.93
N LEU A 373 -21.35 14.04 7.13
CA LEU A 373 -22.26 15.06 7.63
C LEU A 373 -21.92 15.47 9.07
N PHE A 374 -21.63 14.49 9.93
CA PHE A 374 -21.22 14.75 11.31
C PHE A 374 -19.94 15.60 11.36
N GLY A 375 -18.90 15.22 10.63
CA GLY A 375 -17.66 15.98 10.57
C GLY A 375 -17.85 17.38 9.99
N PHE A 376 -18.61 17.52 8.90
CA PHE A 376 -18.91 18.80 8.28
C PHE A 376 -19.62 19.76 9.26
N LEU A 377 -20.73 19.32 9.85
CA LEU A 377 -21.52 20.14 10.76
C LEU A 377 -20.70 20.54 11.99
N PHE A 378 -19.97 19.58 12.56
CA PHE A 378 -19.19 19.85 13.76
C PHE A 378 -18.07 20.86 13.50
N ILE A 379 -17.27 20.68 12.44
CA ILE A 379 -16.19 21.61 12.07
C ILE A 379 -16.78 22.98 11.72
N PHE A 380 -17.85 23.02 10.94
CA PHE A 380 -18.48 24.26 10.53
C PHE A 380 -18.94 25.09 11.74
N PHE A 381 -19.68 24.49 12.69
CA PHE A 381 -20.19 25.23 13.83
C PHE A 381 -19.12 25.58 14.87
N ASN A 382 -18.20 24.65 15.15
CA ASN A 382 -17.19 24.86 16.19
C ASN A 382 -16.10 25.84 15.77
N GLU A 383 -15.74 25.86 14.49
CA GLU A 383 -14.72 26.76 13.94
C GLU A 383 -15.30 28.03 13.29
N TYR A 384 -16.62 28.22 13.31
CA TYR A 384 -17.29 29.34 12.66
C TYR A 384 -16.74 30.71 13.12
N ASN A 385 -16.49 30.87 14.43
CA ASN A 385 -15.89 32.04 15.07
C ASN A 385 -14.40 31.84 15.42
N GLY A 386 -13.82 30.65 15.09
CA GLY A 386 -12.41 30.30 15.26
C GLY A 386 -11.61 30.59 14.00
N VAL A 387 -10.96 29.57 13.46
CA VAL A 387 -10.09 29.65 12.26
C VAL A 387 -10.86 30.11 11.02
N LEU A 388 -12.17 29.89 10.94
CA LEU A 388 -13.00 30.30 9.82
C LEU A 388 -13.57 31.72 9.93
N LYS A 389 -13.30 32.48 11.00
CA LYS A 389 -13.97 33.74 11.32
C LYS A 389 -13.97 34.74 10.15
N ASP A 390 -12.81 34.99 9.58
CA ASP A 390 -12.60 36.05 8.58
C ASP A 390 -12.89 35.62 7.13
N LEU A 391 -13.39 34.38 6.95
CA LEU A 391 -13.69 33.81 5.64
C LEU A 391 -15.15 34.06 5.23
N SER A 392 -15.39 34.13 3.92
CA SER A 392 -16.75 34.20 3.37
C SER A 392 -17.54 32.91 3.68
N LEU A 393 -18.87 33.00 3.73
CA LEU A 393 -19.72 31.82 4.00
C LEU A 393 -19.45 30.65 3.02
N ARG A 394 -19.19 30.98 1.75
CA ARG A 394 -18.84 30.00 0.73
C ARG A 394 -17.54 29.26 1.08
N GLU A 395 -16.52 29.98 1.50
CA GLU A 395 -15.23 29.42 1.91
C GLU A 395 -15.38 28.59 3.19
N LYS A 396 -16.13 29.06 4.17
CA LYS A 396 -16.43 28.31 5.40
C LYS A 396 -17.05 26.94 5.09
N ILE A 397 -18.04 26.90 4.19
CA ILE A 397 -18.70 25.66 3.77
C ILE A 397 -17.70 24.74 3.04
N LEU A 398 -16.95 25.28 2.08
CA LEU A 398 -16.01 24.51 1.26
C LEU A 398 -14.92 23.87 2.11
N ILE A 399 -14.32 24.65 3.00
CA ILE A 399 -13.23 24.21 3.88
C ILE A 399 -13.75 23.18 4.88
N SER A 400 -14.89 23.46 5.55
CA SER A 400 -15.47 22.51 6.51
C SER A 400 -15.85 21.18 5.86
N ALA A 401 -16.39 21.21 4.64
CA ALA A 401 -16.69 20.00 3.87
C ALA A 401 -15.41 19.23 3.53
N PHE A 402 -14.37 19.91 3.04
CA PHE A 402 -13.09 19.27 2.71
C PHE A 402 -12.42 18.69 3.96
N GLN A 403 -12.40 19.44 5.07
CA GLN A 403 -11.83 19.00 6.34
C GLN A 403 -12.64 17.90 7.04
N SER A 404 -13.88 17.64 6.62
CA SER A 404 -14.64 16.43 7.01
C SER A 404 -14.26 15.21 6.18
N ILE A 405 -13.91 15.41 4.90
CA ILE A 405 -13.52 14.33 3.97
C ILE A 405 -12.08 13.87 4.25
N SER A 406 -11.15 14.81 4.39
CA SER A 406 -9.73 14.55 4.48
C SER A 406 -9.32 13.63 5.65
N PRO A 407 -9.84 13.76 6.88
CA PRO A 407 -9.51 12.85 7.98
C PRO A 407 -9.88 11.39 7.73
N ARG A 408 -10.76 11.13 6.77
CA ARG A 408 -11.12 9.77 6.37
C ARG A 408 -10.12 9.17 5.38
N THR A 409 -8.88 9.10 5.83
CA THR A 409 -7.72 8.58 5.10
C THR A 409 -7.30 9.40 3.87
N GLY A 410 -7.69 10.66 3.77
CA GLY A 410 -7.34 11.53 2.64
C GLY A 410 -5.98 12.20 2.78
N GLY A 411 -5.63 12.65 3.98
CA GLY A 411 -4.30 13.19 4.31
C GLY A 411 -3.99 14.59 3.79
N TYR A 412 -4.93 15.27 3.16
CA TYR A 412 -4.74 16.63 2.66
C TYR A 412 -5.27 17.69 3.63
N GLU A 413 -4.63 18.83 3.68
CA GLU A 413 -5.07 19.98 4.45
C GLU A 413 -5.21 21.22 3.55
N THR A 414 -6.30 21.95 3.80
CA THR A 414 -6.55 23.27 3.21
C THR A 414 -6.36 24.39 4.23
N ILE A 415 -6.35 24.05 5.51
CA ILE A 415 -6.02 24.93 6.66
C ILE A 415 -5.21 24.11 7.65
N SER A 416 -4.30 24.75 8.37
CA SER A 416 -3.48 24.10 9.40
C SER A 416 -4.33 23.60 10.57
N TYR A 417 -4.19 22.34 10.93
CA TYR A 417 -4.85 21.74 12.09
C TYR A 417 -4.35 22.33 13.43
N ASN A 418 -3.10 22.84 13.47
CA ASN A 418 -2.54 23.47 14.68
C ASN A 418 -3.30 24.73 15.11
N SER A 419 -4.03 25.38 14.21
CA SER A 419 -4.81 26.56 14.51
C SER A 419 -6.25 26.29 14.97
N MET A 420 -6.68 25.01 14.93
CA MET A 420 -8.04 24.60 15.31
C MET A 420 -8.21 24.43 16.82
N ASN A 421 -9.44 24.51 17.30
CA ASN A 421 -9.79 24.25 18.69
C ASN A 421 -9.46 22.80 19.09
N SER A 422 -9.07 22.58 20.35
CA SER A 422 -8.75 21.23 20.88
C SER A 422 -9.93 20.26 20.74
N VAL A 423 -11.17 20.73 20.83
CA VAL A 423 -12.37 19.92 20.64
C VAL A 423 -12.48 19.46 19.19
N THR A 424 -12.22 20.35 18.23
CA THR A 424 -12.18 20.02 16.79
C THR A 424 -11.09 19.00 16.51
N ILE A 425 -9.90 19.16 17.09
CA ILE A 425 -8.81 18.19 16.98
C ILE A 425 -9.26 16.81 17.49
N GLY A 426 -9.96 16.73 18.62
CA GLY A 426 -10.51 15.49 19.15
C GLY A 426 -11.49 14.80 18.19
N ILE A 427 -12.38 15.57 17.54
CA ILE A 427 -13.30 15.04 16.53
C ILE A 427 -12.55 14.57 15.26
N ILE A 428 -11.52 15.28 14.84
CA ILE A 428 -10.67 14.89 13.73
C ILE A 428 -9.96 13.55 14.04
N VAL A 429 -9.44 13.38 15.25
CA VAL A 429 -8.86 12.10 15.72
C VAL A 429 -9.89 10.97 15.63
N PHE A 430 -11.14 11.21 16.04
CA PHE A 430 -12.21 10.23 15.90
C PHE A 430 -12.52 9.91 14.43
N LEU A 431 -12.61 10.93 13.57
CA LEU A 431 -12.85 10.73 12.12
C LEU A 431 -11.68 9.99 11.44
N MET A 432 -10.43 10.25 11.83
CA MET A 432 -9.25 9.51 11.36
C MET A 432 -9.30 8.05 11.80
N PHE A 433 -9.65 7.80 13.06
CA PHE A 433 -9.74 6.44 13.60
C PHE A 433 -10.70 5.56 12.79
N VAL A 434 -11.81 6.15 12.30
CA VAL A 434 -12.76 5.49 11.38
C VAL A 434 -12.33 5.71 9.94
N GLY A 435 -11.44 4.87 9.47
CA GLY A 435 -10.86 4.97 8.14
C GLY A 435 -11.78 4.61 6.98
N ALA A 436 -11.19 4.03 5.92
CA ALA A 436 -11.89 3.65 4.70
C ALA A 436 -12.80 2.42 4.89
N SER A 437 -13.63 2.15 3.87
CA SER A 437 -14.50 0.97 3.82
C SER A 437 -13.70 -0.29 3.40
N PRO A 438 -14.24 -1.50 3.61
CA PRO A 438 -13.59 -2.73 3.16
C PRO A 438 -13.29 -2.72 1.66
N SER A 439 -12.11 -3.20 1.28
CA SER A 439 -11.62 -3.19 -0.12
C SER A 439 -11.46 -1.80 -0.73
N GLY A 440 -11.42 -0.74 0.09
CA GLY A 440 -11.01 0.62 -0.32
C GLY A 440 -9.50 0.79 -0.28
N THR A 441 -9.05 1.93 -0.79
CA THR A 441 -7.62 2.28 -0.86
C THR A 441 -7.02 2.68 0.50
N GLY A 442 -7.83 3.21 1.44
CA GLY A 442 -7.38 3.63 2.77
C GLY A 442 -7.35 2.51 3.81
N GLY A 443 -6.61 2.73 4.91
CA GLY A 443 -6.49 1.81 6.05
C GLY A 443 -7.47 2.08 7.20
N GLY A 444 -7.02 1.89 8.43
CA GLY A 444 -7.79 2.16 9.65
C GLY A 444 -8.93 1.18 9.94
N VAL A 445 -9.71 1.49 10.97
CA VAL A 445 -10.92 0.75 11.34
C VAL A 445 -11.97 0.95 10.26
N LYS A 446 -12.48 -0.13 9.68
CA LYS A 446 -13.40 -0.05 8.54
C LYS A 446 -14.78 0.48 8.94
N THR A 447 -15.44 1.21 8.02
CA THR A 447 -16.80 1.74 8.24
C THR A 447 -17.81 0.66 8.64
N THR A 448 -17.71 -0.54 8.05
CA THR A 448 -18.53 -1.68 8.42
C THR A 448 -18.23 -2.19 9.83
N THR A 449 -16.97 -2.14 10.27
CA THR A 449 -16.57 -2.54 11.63
C THR A 449 -17.18 -1.57 12.65
N LEU A 450 -17.11 -0.26 12.42
CA LEU A 450 -17.76 0.73 13.28
C LEU A 450 -19.28 0.49 13.34
N PHE A 451 -19.92 0.33 12.18
CA PHE A 451 -21.38 0.10 12.13
C PHE A 451 -21.78 -1.13 12.95
N VAL A 452 -21.10 -2.25 12.75
CA VAL A 452 -21.40 -3.50 13.47
C VAL A 452 -21.09 -3.36 14.96
N PHE A 453 -20.01 -2.70 15.33
CA PHE A 453 -19.65 -2.44 16.72
C PHE A 453 -20.71 -1.59 17.43
N VAL A 454 -21.09 -0.45 16.87
CA VAL A 454 -22.15 0.40 17.43
C VAL A 454 -23.49 -0.33 17.49
N SER A 455 -23.83 -1.06 16.41
CA SER A 455 -25.06 -1.87 16.38
C SER A 455 -25.05 -2.98 17.44
N SER A 456 -23.90 -3.57 17.76
CA SER A 456 -23.80 -4.60 18.80
C SER A 456 -24.08 -4.02 20.19
N ILE A 457 -23.59 -2.83 20.48
CA ILE A 457 -23.87 -2.12 21.74
C ILE A 457 -25.36 -1.82 21.85
N ILE A 458 -25.97 -1.25 20.80
CA ILE A 458 -27.42 -0.94 20.77
C ILE A 458 -28.24 -2.22 20.94
N THR A 459 -27.84 -3.31 20.29
CA THR A 459 -28.53 -4.60 20.37
C THR A 459 -28.45 -5.19 21.79
N ALA A 460 -27.29 -5.11 22.44
CA ALA A 460 -27.07 -5.54 23.82
C ALA A 460 -27.94 -4.73 24.81
N ILE A 461 -27.95 -3.39 24.69
CA ILE A 461 -28.76 -2.51 25.55
C ILE A 461 -30.27 -2.76 25.32
N SER A 462 -30.68 -3.04 24.09
CA SER A 462 -32.07 -3.27 23.74
C SER A 462 -32.56 -4.71 23.95
N ASN A 463 -31.73 -5.60 24.54
CA ASN A 463 -31.99 -7.03 24.74
C ASN A 463 -32.49 -7.76 23.47
N ARG A 464 -31.98 -7.35 22.29
CA ARG A 464 -32.32 -8.01 21.02
C ARG A 464 -31.38 -9.19 20.79
N PRO A 465 -31.87 -10.32 20.25
CA PRO A 465 -31.06 -11.54 20.10
C PRO A 465 -30.02 -11.42 18.97
N PHE A 466 -30.17 -10.48 18.03
CA PHE A 466 -29.28 -10.33 16.88
C PHE A 466 -29.44 -8.98 16.18
N ILE A 467 -28.39 -8.59 15.44
CA ILE A 467 -28.39 -7.39 14.60
C ILE A 467 -29.08 -7.71 13.27
N VAL A 468 -30.06 -6.91 12.87
CA VAL A 468 -30.80 -7.03 11.59
C VAL A 468 -30.58 -5.80 10.73
N VAL A 469 -30.17 -6.00 9.48
CA VAL A 469 -30.05 -4.93 8.47
C VAL A 469 -30.81 -5.36 7.22
N ARG A 470 -31.79 -4.58 6.79
CA ARG A 470 -32.65 -4.88 5.63
C ARG A 470 -33.26 -6.31 5.66
N GLY A 471 -33.71 -6.74 6.81
CA GLY A 471 -34.30 -8.07 7.00
C GLY A 471 -33.31 -9.24 7.01
N ARG A 472 -31.98 -8.94 7.05
CA ARG A 472 -30.94 -9.98 7.13
C ARG A 472 -30.20 -9.91 8.46
N LYS A 473 -30.03 -11.06 9.11
CA LYS A 473 -29.24 -11.21 10.34
C LYS A 473 -27.73 -11.09 10.02
N ILE A 474 -27.01 -10.29 10.80
CA ILE A 474 -25.54 -10.26 10.77
C ILE A 474 -25.01 -11.48 11.52
N LYS A 475 -23.99 -12.14 10.95
CA LYS A 475 -23.36 -13.31 11.56
C LYS A 475 -22.65 -12.92 12.87
N GLU A 476 -22.83 -13.72 13.91
CA GLU A 476 -22.21 -13.52 15.22
C GLU A 476 -20.68 -13.45 15.13
N SER A 477 -20.07 -14.28 14.29
CA SER A 477 -18.61 -14.21 14.02
C SER A 477 -18.16 -12.85 13.48
N ALA A 478 -19.01 -12.12 12.76
CA ALA A 478 -18.69 -10.76 12.29
C ALA A 478 -18.80 -9.74 13.43
N VAL A 479 -19.74 -9.93 14.36
CA VAL A 479 -19.87 -9.09 15.56
C VAL A 479 -18.63 -9.25 16.44
N ASN A 480 -18.24 -10.48 16.81
CA ASN A 480 -17.08 -10.75 17.63
C ASN A 480 -15.78 -10.22 17.01
N LYS A 481 -15.61 -10.37 15.69
CA LYS A 481 -14.47 -9.79 14.96
C LYS A 481 -14.48 -8.26 15.00
N SER A 482 -15.63 -7.62 14.89
CA SER A 482 -15.74 -6.16 14.90
C SER A 482 -15.38 -5.59 16.28
N VAL A 483 -15.83 -6.22 17.36
CA VAL A 483 -15.46 -5.86 18.73
C VAL A 483 -13.95 -6.01 18.93
N ALA A 484 -13.37 -7.16 18.55
CA ALA A 484 -11.95 -7.42 18.70
C ALA A 484 -11.09 -6.41 17.91
N ILE A 485 -11.45 -6.10 16.65
CA ILE A 485 -10.71 -5.12 15.84
C ILE A 485 -10.77 -3.74 16.47
N PHE A 486 -11.94 -3.31 16.92
CA PHE A 486 -12.14 -1.97 17.47
C PHE A 486 -11.35 -1.78 18.77
N THR A 487 -11.41 -2.73 19.69
CA THR A 487 -10.67 -2.70 20.95
C THR A 487 -9.15 -2.76 20.74
N LEU A 488 -8.69 -3.63 19.85
CA LEU A 488 -7.26 -3.73 19.52
C LEU A 488 -6.73 -2.44 18.87
N ALA A 489 -7.50 -1.81 18.00
CA ALA A 489 -7.09 -0.55 17.37
C ALA A 489 -6.92 0.57 18.40
N ILE A 490 -7.83 0.70 19.38
CA ILE A 490 -7.70 1.66 20.48
C ILE A 490 -6.46 1.33 21.33
N ALA A 491 -6.30 0.07 21.72
CA ALA A 491 -5.19 -0.35 22.57
C ALA A 491 -3.82 -0.10 21.89
N ILE A 492 -3.69 -0.45 20.60
CA ILE A 492 -2.44 -0.25 19.85
C ILE A 492 -2.13 1.24 19.69
N SER A 493 -3.13 2.08 19.32
CA SER A 493 -2.90 3.51 19.15
C SER A 493 -2.53 4.21 20.46
N ALA A 494 -3.22 3.86 21.55
CA ALA A 494 -2.93 4.42 22.88
C ALA A 494 -1.55 3.99 23.40
N PHE A 495 -1.21 2.71 23.26
CA PHE A 495 0.09 2.20 23.68
C PHE A 495 1.24 2.81 22.88
N ALA A 496 1.10 2.92 21.57
CA ALA A 496 2.10 3.56 20.71
C ALA A 496 2.26 5.05 21.05
N ALA A 497 1.15 5.76 21.31
CA ALA A 497 1.20 7.15 21.72
C ALA A 497 1.96 7.33 23.05
N LEU A 498 1.73 6.45 24.04
CA LEU A 498 2.47 6.48 25.31
C LEU A 498 3.96 6.22 25.10
N LEU A 499 4.33 5.26 24.23
CA LEU A 499 5.73 4.98 23.91
C LEU A 499 6.42 6.18 23.25
N ILE A 500 5.82 6.79 22.23
CA ILE A 500 6.38 7.96 21.55
C ILE A 500 6.49 9.13 22.51
N PHE A 501 5.47 9.35 23.34
CA PHE A 501 5.47 10.41 24.37
C PHE A 501 6.64 10.26 25.34
N TYR A 502 6.89 9.02 25.80
CA TYR A 502 7.99 8.71 26.71
C TYR A 502 9.38 8.86 26.05
N ILE A 503 9.53 8.35 24.80
CA ILE A 503 10.83 8.36 24.10
C ILE A 503 11.27 9.78 23.73
N ASP A 504 10.36 10.59 23.18
CA ASP A 504 10.69 11.91 22.65
C ASP A 504 10.47 13.04 23.67
N GLY A 505 9.88 12.77 24.85
CA GLY A 505 9.74 13.73 25.94
C GLY A 505 8.84 14.93 25.59
N TYR A 506 7.79 14.72 24.81
CA TYR A 506 6.84 15.80 24.46
C TYR A 506 6.15 16.39 25.69
N LYS A 507 5.84 17.70 25.65
CA LYS A 507 5.13 18.38 26.75
C LYS A 507 3.62 18.08 26.80
N THR A 508 3.01 17.77 25.66
CA THR A 508 1.57 17.53 25.53
C THR A 508 1.31 16.22 24.80
N MET A 509 0.28 15.49 25.23
CA MET A 509 -0.11 14.20 24.66
C MET A 509 -0.86 14.34 23.33
N THR A 510 -1.51 15.48 23.09
CA THR A 510 -2.41 15.69 21.94
C THR A 510 -1.72 15.49 20.59
N PRO A 511 -0.56 16.11 20.29
CA PRO A 511 0.13 15.89 19.01
C PRO A 511 0.56 14.44 18.83
N VAL A 512 1.01 13.77 19.88
CA VAL A 512 1.48 12.39 19.84
C VAL A 512 0.34 11.41 19.59
N LEU A 513 -0.81 11.62 20.25
CA LEU A 513 -2.02 10.82 20.01
C LEU A 513 -2.54 11.04 18.58
N PHE A 514 -2.56 12.29 18.11
CA PHE A 514 -2.95 12.64 16.75
C PHE A 514 -2.09 11.89 15.71
N GLU A 515 -0.76 11.93 15.88
CA GLU A 515 0.20 11.27 15.02
C GLU A 515 0.04 9.73 15.03
N SER A 516 -0.11 9.14 16.23
CA SER A 516 -0.27 7.70 16.40
C SER A 516 -1.57 7.19 15.74
N VAL A 517 -2.68 7.92 15.92
CA VAL A 517 -3.96 7.58 15.28
C VAL A 517 -3.87 7.81 13.77
N SER A 518 -3.26 8.90 13.31
CA SER A 518 -3.04 9.18 11.89
C SER A 518 -2.21 8.08 11.22
N ALA A 519 -1.14 7.63 11.86
CA ALA A 519 -0.30 6.54 11.37
C ALA A 519 -1.07 5.22 11.30
N LEU A 520 -1.76 4.84 12.40
CA LEU A 520 -2.49 3.58 12.48
C LEU A 520 -3.70 3.53 11.53
N SER A 521 -4.37 4.65 11.33
CA SER A 521 -5.47 4.76 10.37
C SER A 521 -5.01 5.02 8.94
N THR A 522 -3.70 5.19 8.73
CA THR A 522 -3.11 5.55 7.42
C THR A 522 -3.75 6.80 6.83
N THR A 523 -3.89 7.87 7.63
CA THR A 523 -4.56 9.10 7.21
C THR A 523 -3.60 10.14 6.66
N GLY A 524 -2.43 10.31 7.32
CA GLY A 524 -1.38 11.23 6.84
C GLY A 524 -1.48 12.66 7.34
N LEU A 525 -2.46 12.98 8.16
CA LEU A 525 -2.54 14.29 8.82
C LEU A 525 -1.58 14.35 10.01
N SER A 526 -0.99 15.50 10.25
CA SER A 526 -0.04 15.73 11.35
C SER A 526 -0.26 17.10 11.96
N LEU A 527 0.04 17.22 13.26
CA LEU A 527 0.20 18.52 13.94
C LEU A 527 1.65 19.02 13.86
N GLY A 528 2.40 18.58 12.83
CA GLY A 528 3.75 19.06 12.53
C GLY A 528 4.87 18.39 13.31
N ILE A 529 4.61 17.33 14.09
CA ILE A 529 5.65 16.65 14.87
C ILE A 529 6.44 15.59 14.08
N THR A 530 5.92 15.13 12.94
CA THR A 530 6.54 14.04 12.14
C THR A 530 8.03 14.28 11.83
N PRO A 531 8.48 15.47 11.36
CA PRO A 531 9.89 15.72 11.07
C PRO A 531 10.79 15.70 12.30
N SER A 532 10.24 16.02 13.49
CA SER A 532 11.01 16.11 14.75
C SER A 532 11.09 14.79 15.52
N LEU A 533 10.43 13.73 15.05
CA LEU A 533 10.45 12.41 15.69
C LEU A 533 11.87 11.84 15.74
N SER A 534 12.21 11.23 16.87
CA SER A 534 13.44 10.43 17.02
C SER A 534 13.42 9.20 16.10
N ILE A 535 14.57 8.57 15.90
CA ILE A 535 14.69 7.36 15.09
C ILE A 535 13.76 6.25 15.61
N TRP A 536 13.68 6.07 16.92
CA TRP A 536 12.83 5.05 17.54
C TRP A 536 11.35 5.36 17.35
N SER A 537 10.94 6.61 17.49
CA SER A 537 9.57 7.05 17.26
C SER A 537 9.18 6.93 15.79
N LYS A 538 10.09 7.23 14.85
CA LYS A 538 9.89 6.96 13.41
C LYS A 538 9.63 5.46 13.15
N ILE A 539 10.37 4.56 13.81
CA ILE A 539 10.16 3.10 13.68
C ILE A 539 8.78 2.70 14.21
N ILE A 540 8.35 3.22 15.37
CA ILE A 540 7.02 2.94 15.92
C ILE A 540 5.94 3.40 14.93
N VAL A 541 6.06 4.61 14.40
CA VAL A 541 5.11 5.16 13.42
C VAL A 541 5.08 4.32 12.13
N MET A 542 6.23 3.86 11.62
CA MET A 542 6.29 2.94 10.48
C MET A 542 5.57 1.62 10.75
N ILE A 543 5.72 1.05 11.95
CA ILE A 543 5.01 -0.17 12.36
C ILE A 543 3.49 0.10 12.41
N LEU A 544 3.06 1.23 12.95
CA LEU A 544 1.64 1.61 12.98
C LEU A 544 1.05 1.72 11.57
N MET A 545 1.73 2.42 10.66
CA MET A 545 1.32 2.55 9.26
C MET A 545 1.17 1.17 8.60
N PHE A 546 2.12 0.27 8.86
CA PHE A 546 2.11 -1.08 8.33
C PHE A 546 0.94 -1.92 8.89
N ILE A 547 0.70 -1.87 10.21
CA ILE A 547 -0.43 -2.54 10.88
C ILE A 547 -1.76 -2.04 10.30
N GLY A 548 -1.92 -0.73 10.20
CA GLY A 548 -3.13 -0.09 9.67
C GLY A 548 -3.43 -0.47 8.23
N ARG A 549 -2.40 -0.64 7.41
CA ARG A 549 -2.52 -1.00 5.99
C ARG A 549 -2.83 -2.47 5.77
N VAL A 550 -2.05 -3.36 6.37
CA VAL A 550 -2.20 -4.82 6.22
C VAL A 550 -3.47 -5.32 6.91
N GLY A 551 -3.89 -4.64 7.96
CA GLY A 551 -5.07 -4.96 8.76
C GLY A 551 -4.76 -5.86 9.96
N TYR A 552 -5.40 -5.56 11.08
CA TYR A 552 -5.16 -6.18 12.39
C TYR A 552 -5.31 -7.71 12.35
N LEU A 553 -6.40 -8.22 11.77
CA LEU A 553 -6.67 -9.66 11.71
C LEU A 553 -5.65 -10.41 10.85
N THR A 554 -5.21 -9.80 9.74
CA THR A 554 -4.22 -10.42 8.85
C THR A 554 -2.91 -10.67 9.57
N LEU A 555 -2.46 -9.71 10.38
CA LEU A 555 -1.25 -9.85 11.19
C LEU A 555 -1.40 -10.95 12.24
N PHE A 556 -2.46 -10.93 13.03
CA PHE A 556 -2.67 -11.95 14.06
C PHE A 556 -2.83 -13.36 13.48
N MET A 557 -3.53 -13.51 12.34
CA MET A 557 -3.67 -14.79 11.65
C MET A 557 -2.39 -15.28 10.99
N SER A 558 -1.41 -14.40 10.73
CA SER A 558 -0.12 -14.78 10.17
C SER A 558 0.82 -15.39 11.20
N VAL A 559 0.71 -14.94 12.47
CA VAL A 559 1.55 -15.41 13.59
C VAL A 559 0.94 -16.64 14.26
N GLY A 560 -0.39 -16.70 14.34
CA GLY A 560 -1.11 -17.81 14.96
C GLY A 560 -1.48 -18.88 13.95
N SER A 561 -0.75 -20.00 13.90
CA SER A 561 -1.34 -21.29 13.52
C SER A 561 -2.26 -21.71 14.67
N ILE A 562 -3.39 -21.01 14.84
CA ILE A 562 -4.40 -21.41 15.82
C ILE A 562 -4.89 -22.79 15.39
N ASP A 563 -4.58 -23.76 16.20
CA ASP A 563 -4.96 -25.17 16.08
C ASP A 563 -6.49 -25.27 15.98
N LYS A 564 -7.00 -25.16 14.75
CA LYS A 564 -8.45 -25.31 14.45
C LYS A 564 -8.96 -26.72 14.73
N GLY A 565 -8.09 -27.65 15.14
CA GLY A 565 -8.39 -29.07 15.20
C GLY A 565 -8.91 -29.57 16.54
N ARG A 566 -8.71 -28.87 17.67
CA ARG A 566 -9.02 -29.45 18.98
C ARG A 566 -10.38 -29.07 19.58
N TYR A 567 -10.94 -27.91 19.25
CA TYR A 567 -12.19 -27.42 19.90
C TYR A 567 -13.45 -27.45 19.02
N GLY A 568 -13.33 -27.80 17.76
CA GLY A 568 -14.50 -27.81 16.83
C GLY A 568 -15.38 -29.05 16.88
N LEU A 569 -15.04 -30.06 17.69
CA LEU A 569 -15.72 -31.36 17.77
C LEU A 569 -16.21 -31.71 19.19
N ILE A 570 -16.02 -30.83 20.16
CA ILE A 570 -16.41 -31.08 21.55
C ILE A 570 -17.38 -29.97 21.98
N ASP A 571 -18.64 -30.33 22.26
CA ASP A 571 -19.58 -29.45 22.96
C ASP A 571 -19.16 -29.40 24.43
N LEU A 572 -18.61 -28.25 24.82
CA LEU A 572 -18.23 -28.00 26.20
C LEU A 572 -19.45 -27.49 26.99
N PRO A 573 -19.61 -27.90 28.27
CA PRO A 573 -20.67 -27.36 29.12
C PRO A 573 -20.50 -25.84 29.27
N THR A 574 -21.61 -25.10 29.18
CA THR A 574 -21.66 -23.65 29.38
C THR A 574 -21.67 -23.30 30.86
N SER A 575 -20.96 -22.25 31.25
CA SER A 575 -21.02 -21.69 32.59
C SER A 575 -21.43 -20.23 32.54
N ASP A 576 -22.30 -19.81 33.46
CA ASP A 576 -22.71 -18.41 33.58
C ASP A 576 -21.64 -17.63 34.35
N VAL A 577 -21.14 -16.54 33.70
CA VAL A 577 -20.24 -15.57 34.33
C VAL A 577 -21.00 -14.25 34.45
N THR A 578 -21.18 -13.77 35.66
CA THR A 578 -21.76 -12.45 35.92
C THR A 578 -20.82 -11.36 35.38
N ILE A 579 -21.27 -10.61 34.39
CA ILE A 579 -20.61 -9.43 33.85
C ILE A 579 -21.30 -8.25 34.51
N GLY A 580 -20.55 -7.40 35.26
CA GLY A 580 -21.06 -6.27 36.03
C GLY A 580 -21.71 -5.17 35.22
#